data_1d212ce123ae3d2414ec207fbb9e2fef
#
_entry.id   1d212ce123ae3d2414ec207fbb9e2fef
#
_cell.length_a   1.000
_cell.length_b   1.000
_cell.length_c   1.000
_cell.angle_alpha   90.00
_cell.angle_beta   90.00
_cell.angle_gamma   90.00
#
_symmetry.space_group_name_H-M   'P 1'
#
loop_
_entity.id
_entity.type
_entity.pdbx_description
1 polymer ?
#
loop_
_entity_poly.entity_id
_entity_poly.type
_entity_poly.pdbx_seq_one_letter_code
_entity_poly.pdbx_strand_id
1 'polypeptide(L)'
;MAGQGRLACVGVGMLLGGHVSPRAQAEITAADVVFAVVSDPLVELWLREMHPDVRSLQSLYAEGKSRHRTYDEMIERVMGEVRAGRRVCAVFYGHPGVFARMPHRAIALARAEGFAALMEPGISAEDCLYADLGIDPGEY
;
A
#
# COMPACT_ATOMS: atom_id res chain seq x y z
N MET A 1 11.60 -17.67 17.05
CA MET A 1 12.36 -17.05 16.01
C MET A 1 12.01 -15.59 15.91
N ALA A 2 13.03 -14.85 16.17
CA ALA A 2 12.87 -13.43 16.10
C ALA A 2 12.27 -13.08 14.75
N GLY A 3 11.15 -12.49 14.84
CA GLY A 3 10.60 -11.69 13.82
C GLY A 3 10.62 -12.29 12.44
N GLN A 4 9.77 -13.22 12.21
CA GLN A 4 9.44 -13.47 10.84
C GLN A 4 8.77 -12.22 10.30
N GLY A 5 9.34 -11.66 9.25
CA GLY A 5 8.78 -10.51 8.59
C GLY A 5 7.41 -10.81 8.01
N ARG A 6 6.63 -9.75 7.87
CA ARG A 6 5.27 -9.83 7.32
C ARG A 6 5.01 -8.59 6.49
N LEU A 7 4.30 -8.76 5.38
CA LEU A 7 3.92 -7.65 4.54
C LEU A 7 2.40 -7.56 4.41
N ALA A 8 1.85 -6.38 4.63
CA ALA A 8 0.48 -6.06 4.29
C ALA A 8 0.46 -4.87 3.34
N CYS A 9 -0.23 -5.01 2.22
CA CYS A 9 -0.49 -3.90 1.31
C CYS A 9 -1.95 -3.51 1.49
N VAL A 10 -2.21 -2.26 1.88
CA VAL A 10 -3.55 -1.79 2.19
C VAL A 10 -3.94 -0.59 1.34
N GLY A 11 -5.22 -0.47 1.04
CA GLY A 11 -5.78 0.70 0.36
C GLY A 11 -6.48 1.60 1.36
N VAL A 12 -6.31 2.91 1.19
CA VAL A 12 -6.98 3.90 2.05
C VAL A 12 -8.13 4.61 1.33
N GLY A 13 -8.48 4.14 0.14
CA GLY A 13 -9.59 4.69 -0.61
C GLY A 13 -9.27 6.04 -1.23
N MET A 14 -10.31 6.75 -1.61
CA MET A 14 -10.22 8.03 -2.32
C MET A 14 -10.59 9.22 -1.44
N LEU A 15 -11.18 8.97 -0.28
CA LEU A 15 -11.61 10.01 0.67
C LEU A 15 -10.82 9.85 1.96
N LEU A 16 -10.05 10.86 2.33
CA LEU A 16 -9.17 10.83 3.49
C LEU A 16 -9.94 10.49 4.76
N GLY A 17 -9.57 9.38 5.38
CA GLY A 17 -10.20 8.86 6.59
C GLY A 17 -11.57 8.24 6.40
N GLY A 18 -12.34 8.69 5.40
CA GLY A 18 -13.72 8.23 5.18
C GLY A 18 -13.84 6.87 4.51
N HIS A 19 -12.83 6.48 3.74
CA HIS A 19 -12.82 5.21 3.00
C HIS A 19 -11.94 4.15 3.63
N VAL A 20 -11.34 4.41 4.76
CA VAL A 20 -10.41 3.46 5.40
C VAL A 20 -11.22 2.43 6.17
N SER A 21 -11.03 1.15 5.82
CA SER A 21 -11.66 0.08 6.57
C SER A 21 -10.98 -0.13 7.94
N PRO A 22 -11.71 -0.66 8.93
CA PRO A 22 -11.09 -1.02 10.21
C PRO A 22 -9.93 -2.01 10.05
N ARG A 23 -9.98 -2.91 9.09
CA ARG A 23 -8.91 -3.87 8.82
C ARG A 23 -7.66 -3.19 8.29
N ALA A 24 -7.80 -2.26 7.34
CA ALA A 24 -6.68 -1.48 6.83
C ALA A 24 -6.04 -0.64 7.94
N GLN A 25 -6.87 0.02 8.75
CA GLN A 25 -6.39 0.81 9.88
C GLN A 25 -5.63 -0.05 10.89
N ALA A 26 -6.13 -1.24 11.18
CA ALA A 26 -5.46 -2.17 12.09
C ALA A 26 -4.08 -2.60 11.56
N GLU A 27 -3.95 -2.84 10.27
CA GLU A 27 -2.65 -3.16 9.66
C GLU A 27 -1.67 -2.00 9.77
N ILE A 28 -2.14 -0.78 9.56
CA ILE A 28 -1.29 0.42 9.69
C ILE A 28 -0.81 0.57 11.13
N THR A 29 -1.70 0.53 12.09
CA THR A 29 -1.35 0.80 13.50
C THR A 29 -0.51 -0.31 14.11
N ALA A 30 -0.66 -1.54 13.68
CA ALA A 30 0.09 -2.68 14.20
C ALA A 30 1.45 -2.88 13.54
N ALA A 31 1.75 -2.19 12.46
CA ALA A 31 3.02 -2.34 11.74
C ALA A 31 4.20 -1.80 12.55
N ASP A 32 5.38 -2.36 12.32
CA ASP A 32 6.64 -1.81 12.83
C ASP A 32 7.09 -0.61 12.00
N VAL A 33 6.81 -0.65 10.69
CA VAL A 33 7.12 0.43 9.76
C VAL A 33 6.03 0.51 8.70
N VAL A 34 5.67 1.75 8.32
CA VAL A 34 4.68 2.04 7.30
C VAL A 34 5.38 2.72 6.11
N PHE A 35 5.19 2.17 4.92
CA PHE A 35 5.62 2.82 3.69
C PHE A 35 4.42 3.48 3.01
N ALA A 36 4.53 4.77 2.73
CA ALA A 36 3.49 5.53 2.05
C ALA A 36 3.81 5.61 0.55
N VAL A 37 2.93 5.03 -0.25
CA VAL A 37 2.99 5.10 -1.71
C VAL A 37 1.80 5.92 -2.18
N VAL A 38 1.75 7.15 -1.69
CA VAL A 38 0.69 8.12 -1.95
C VAL A 38 1.32 9.46 -2.32
N SER A 39 0.73 10.15 -3.28
CA SER A 39 1.25 11.42 -3.75
C SER A 39 0.68 12.62 -2.99
N ASP A 40 -0.40 12.44 -2.24
CA ASP A 40 -1.05 13.52 -1.51
C ASP A 40 -0.38 13.76 -0.16
N PRO A 41 0.21 14.94 0.08
CA PRO A 41 0.84 15.25 1.36
C PRO A 41 -0.11 15.17 2.56
N LEU A 42 -1.41 15.41 2.37
CA LEU A 42 -2.39 15.32 3.46
C LEU A 42 -2.57 13.89 3.93
N VAL A 43 -2.53 12.91 3.01
CA VAL A 43 -2.59 11.49 3.37
C VAL A 43 -1.35 11.09 4.17
N GLU A 44 -0.19 11.58 3.75
CA GLU A 44 1.06 11.33 4.50
C GLU A 44 1.00 11.88 5.92
N LEU A 45 0.53 13.12 6.07
CA LEU A 45 0.36 13.73 7.39
C LEU A 45 -0.60 12.93 8.26
N TRP A 46 -1.71 12.48 7.69
CA TRP A 46 -2.68 11.65 8.39
C TRP A 46 -2.07 10.32 8.85
N LEU A 47 -1.26 9.69 7.99
CA LEU A 47 -0.54 8.46 8.36
C LEU A 47 0.44 8.72 9.50
N ARG A 48 1.14 9.85 9.48
CA ARG A 48 2.11 10.21 10.53
C ARG A 48 1.47 10.48 11.87
N GLU A 49 0.21 10.93 11.89
CA GLU A 49 -0.55 11.04 13.13
C GLU A 49 -0.92 9.67 13.69
N MET A 50 -1.06 8.68 12.82
CA MET A 50 -1.48 7.32 13.18
C MET A 50 -0.30 6.41 13.54
N HIS A 51 0.88 6.67 12.98
CA HIS A 51 2.06 5.82 13.15
C HIS A 51 3.35 6.64 13.24
N PRO A 52 4.26 6.29 14.15
CA PRO A 52 5.50 7.08 14.37
C PRO A 52 6.57 6.87 13.30
N ASP A 53 6.52 5.79 12.52
CA ASP A 53 7.53 5.48 11.50
C ASP A 53 6.87 5.32 10.14
N VAL A 54 6.60 6.44 9.48
CA VAL A 54 6.05 6.49 8.13
C VAL A 54 7.12 6.98 7.18
N ARG A 55 7.42 6.18 6.16
CA ARG A 55 8.45 6.47 5.16
C ARG A 55 7.80 6.59 3.78
N SER A 56 7.98 7.73 3.14
CA SER A 56 7.46 7.95 1.79
C SER A 56 8.36 7.28 0.75
N LEU A 57 7.73 6.63 -0.23
CA LEU A 57 8.43 6.08 -1.40
C LEU A 57 8.30 6.99 -2.63
N GLN A 58 7.62 8.12 -2.52
CA GLN A 58 7.43 9.05 -3.64
C GLN A 58 8.73 9.63 -4.16
N SER A 59 9.74 9.80 -3.31
CA SER A 59 11.05 10.31 -3.71
C SER A 59 11.79 9.39 -4.69
N LEU A 60 11.35 8.14 -4.84
CA LEU A 60 11.94 7.22 -5.80
C LEU A 60 11.51 7.50 -7.24
N TYR A 61 10.40 8.23 -7.44
CA TYR A 61 10.03 8.70 -8.76
C TYR A 61 10.98 9.80 -9.21
N ALA A 62 11.44 9.70 -10.44
CA ALA A 62 12.31 10.70 -11.03
C ALA A 62 11.99 10.84 -12.52
N GLU A 63 12.12 12.07 -13.02
CA GLU A 63 11.97 12.35 -14.44
C GLU A 63 13.02 11.57 -15.25
N GLY A 64 12.60 10.97 -16.35
CA GLY A 64 13.48 10.17 -17.20
C GLY A 64 13.79 8.77 -16.69
N LYS A 65 13.32 8.42 -15.51
CA LYS A 65 13.51 7.10 -14.93
C LYS A 65 12.33 6.18 -15.29
N SER A 66 12.61 4.96 -15.68
CA SER A 66 11.53 4.01 -16.01
C SER A 66 10.72 3.66 -14.76
N ARG A 67 9.42 3.44 -14.96
CA ARG A 67 8.53 3.00 -13.87
C ARG A 67 8.92 1.64 -13.32
N HIS A 68 9.40 0.75 -14.16
CA HIS A 68 9.87 -0.57 -13.74
C HIS A 68 11.00 -0.45 -12.73
N ARG A 69 11.97 0.41 -13.00
CA ARG A 69 13.10 0.65 -12.11
C ARG A 69 12.63 1.23 -10.77
N THR A 70 11.70 2.20 -10.82
CA THR A 70 11.12 2.79 -9.62
C THR A 70 10.41 1.74 -8.77
N TYR A 71 9.60 0.89 -9.40
CA TYR A 71 8.87 -0.16 -8.68
C TYR A 71 9.82 -1.19 -8.09
N ASP A 72 10.88 -1.56 -8.79
CA ASP A 72 11.89 -2.48 -8.27
C ASP A 72 12.57 -1.89 -7.02
N GLU A 73 12.90 -0.60 -7.05
CA GLU A 73 13.49 0.08 -5.90
C GLU A 73 12.52 0.15 -4.72
N MET A 74 11.23 0.43 -4.97
CA MET A 74 10.21 0.43 -3.94
C MET A 74 10.09 -0.94 -3.29
N ILE A 75 10.04 -2.00 -4.10
CA ILE A 75 9.94 -3.37 -3.62
C ILE A 75 11.16 -3.72 -2.76
N GLU A 76 12.36 -3.34 -3.19
CA GLU A 76 13.58 -3.59 -2.42
C GLU A 76 13.58 -2.86 -1.07
N ARG A 77 13.07 -1.63 -1.02
CA ARG A 77 12.94 -0.89 0.23
C ARG A 77 12.00 -1.60 1.19
N VAL A 78 10.84 -1.99 0.70
CA VAL A 78 9.82 -2.71 1.48
C VAL A 78 10.36 -4.06 1.94
N MET A 79 10.93 -4.84 1.04
CA MET A 79 11.43 -6.18 1.35
C MET A 79 12.64 -6.16 2.27
N GLY A 80 13.44 -5.09 2.23
CA GLY A 80 14.55 -4.93 3.18
C GLY A 80 14.08 -4.99 4.62
N GLU A 81 12.97 -4.33 4.93
CA GLU A 81 12.38 -4.34 6.26
C GLU A 81 11.69 -5.67 6.59
N VAL A 82 11.02 -6.27 5.61
CA VAL A 82 10.41 -7.61 5.79
C VAL A 82 11.49 -8.65 6.10
N ARG A 83 12.58 -8.63 5.34
CA ARG A 83 13.71 -9.57 5.54
C ARG A 83 14.40 -9.35 6.88
N ALA A 84 14.37 -8.13 7.40
CA ALA A 84 14.89 -7.80 8.74
C ALA A 84 13.98 -8.28 9.88
N GLY A 85 12.87 -8.95 9.54
CA GLY A 85 11.96 -9.53 10.53
C GLY A 85 10.86 -8.60 10.99
N ARG A 86 10.62 -7.49 10.29
CA ARG A 86 9.63 -6.49 10.70
C ARG A 86 8.26 -6.77 10.10
N ARG A 87 7.25 -6.31 10.82
CA ARG A 87 5.89 -6.25 10.31
C ARG A 87 5.73 -4.95 9.52
N VAL A 88 5.57 -5.08 8.21
CA VAL A 88 5.58 -3.95 7.27
C VAL A 88 4.18 -3.74 6.70
N CYS A 89 3.75 -2.49 6.65
CA CYS A 89 2.52 -2.10 5.98
C CYS A 89 2.84 -1.07 4.89
N ALA A 90 2.45 -1.37 3.66
CA ALA A 90 2.55 -0.45 2.54
C ALA A 90 1.16 0.10 2.23
N VAL A 91 1.04 1.41 2.14
CA VAL A 91 -0.25 2.13 2.02
C VAL A 91 -0.36 2.76 0.64
N PHE A 92 -1.49 2.51 -0.01
CA PHE A 92 -1.77 2.96 -1.36
C PHE A 92 -3.10 3.70 -1.42
N TYR A 93 -3.25 4.56 -2.42
CA TYR A 93 -4.56 5.13 -2.76
C TYR A 93 -5.52 4.05 -3.23
N GLY A 94 -6.79 4.29 -3.07
CA GLY A 94 -7.84 3.45 -3.60
C GLY A 94 -7.72 2.03 -3.09
N HIS A 95 -7.71 1.10 -4.02
CA HIS A 95 -7.49 -0.33 -3.78
C HIS A 95 -6.05 -0.67 -4.20
N PRO A 96 -5.25 -1.30 -3.34
CA PRO A 96 -3.83 -1.50 -3.64
C PRO A 96 -3.57 -2.44 -4.82
N GLY A 97 -4.54 -3.25 -5.19
CA GLY A 97 -4.41 -4.21 -6.29
C GLY A 97 -5.10 -3.83 -7.60
N VAL A 98 -5.71 -2.63 -7.68
CA VAL A 98 -6.43 -2.18 -8.87
C VAL A 98 -5.55 -1.20 -9.66
N PHE A 99 -5.22 -1.55 -10.91
CA PHE A 99 -4.31 -0.81 -11.77
C PHE A 99 -2.94 -0.53 -11.14
N ALA A 100 -2.47 -1.46 -10.31
CA ALA A 100 -1.20 -1.31 -9.63
C ALA A 100 -0.43 -2.63 -9.62
N ARG A 101 0.76 -2.64 -10.21
CA ARG A 101 1.61 -3.83 -10.30
C ARG A 101 2.48 -4.03 -9.07
N MET A 102 2.98 -2.92 -8.51
CA MET A 102 3.97 -2.97 -7.43
C MET A 102 3.49 -3.79 -6.22
N PRO A 103 2.28 -3.58 -5.68
CA PRO A 103 1.82 -4.36 -4.54
C PRO A 103 1.70 -5.86 -4.83
N HIS A 104 1.18 -6.21 -6.00
CA HIS A 104 1.08 -7.62 -6.40
C HIS A 104 2.45 -8.29 -6.48
N ARG A 105 3.43 -7.61 -7.07
CA ARG A 105 4.81 -8.12 -7.19
C ARG A 105 5.48 -8.24 -5.83
N ALA A 106 5.28 -7.25 -4.96
CA ALA A 106 5.85 -7.29 -3.61
C ALA A 106 5.30 -8.45 -2.80
N ILE A 107 3.99 -8.67 -2.85
CA ILE A 107 3.34 -9.78 -2.17
C ILE A 107 3.81 -11.13 -2.72
N ALA A 108 3.89 -11.26 -4.04
CA ALA A 108 4.37 -12.49 -4.66
C ALA A 108 5.82 -12.79 -4.26
N LEU A 109 6.68 -11.78 -4.23
CA LEU A 109 8.08 -11.93 -3.81
C LEU A 109 8.18 -12.32 -2.33
N ALA A 110 7.43 -11.65 -1.47
CA ALA A 110 7.43 -11.96 -0.04
C ALA A 110 7.01 -13.41 0.20
N ARG A 111 5.96 -13.85 -0.46
CA ARG A 111 5.49 -15.25 -0.35
C ARG A 111 6.51 -16.24 -0.89
N ALA A 112 7.16 -15.92 -2.01
CA ALA A 112 8.20 -16.77 -2.58
C ALA A 112 9.40 -16.92 -1.65
N GLU A 113 9.67 -15.92 -0.82
CA GLU A 113 10.73 -15.95 0.20
C GLU A 113 10.26 -16.54 1.53
N GLY A 114 9.02 -17.00 1.62
CA GLY A 114 8.50 -17.67 2.81
C GLY A 114 7.88 -16.75 3.86
N PHE A 115 7.69 -15.49 3.54
CA PHE A 115 7.04 -14.55 4.46
C PHE A 115 5.52 -14.55 4.30
N ALA A 116 4.81 -14.28 5.40
CA ALA A 116 3.39 -14.00 5.32
C ALA A 116 3.16 -12.67 4.60
N ALA A 117 2.23 -12.64 3.66
CA ALA A 117 1.91 -11.43 2.93
C ALA A 117 0.45 -11.43 2.53
N LEU A 118 -0.19 -10.28 2.65
CA LEU A 118 -1.60 -10.13 2.33
C LEU A 118 -1.92 -8.75 1.76
N MET A 119 -3.08 -8.66 1.14
CA MET A 119 -3.63 -7.41 0.64
C MET A 119 -4.98 -7.16 1.31
N GLU A 120 -5.16 -5.98 1.89
CA GLU A 120 -6.46 -5.52 2.35
C GLU A 120 -7.04 -4.61 1.28
N PRO A 121 -8.25 -4.88 0.79
CA PRO A 121 -8.85 -4.07 -0.26
C PRO A 121 -9.19 -2.66 0.22
N GLY A 122 -9.33 -1.78 -0.73
CA GLY A 122 -9.80 -0.42 -0.49
C GLY A 122 -10.81 -0.01 -1.56
N ILE A 123 -11.44 1.13 -1.38
CA ILE A 123 -12.38 1.69 -2.35
C ILE A 123 -11.57 2.28 -3.49
N SER A 124 -11.73 1.74 -4.69
CA SER A 124 -10.99 2.18 -5.87
C SER A 124 -11.64 3.42 -6.50
N ALA A 125 -10.89 4.09 -7.38
CA ALA A 125 -11.43 5.18 -8.19
C ALA A 125 -12.59 4.71 -9.07
N GLU A 126 -12.56 3.46 -9.53
CA GLU A 126 -13.69 2.88 -10.29
C GLU A 126 -14.95 2.79 -9.44
N ASP A 127 -14.83 2.36 -8.19
CA ASP A 127 -15.97 2.29 -7.27
C ASP A 127 -16.63 3.66 -7.13
N CYS A 128 -15.83 4.69 -6.95
CA CYS A 128 -16.33 6.07 -6.83
C CYS A 128 -16.98 6.54 -8.14
N LEU A 129 -16.37 6.21 -9.28
CA LEU A 129 -16.90 6.58 -10.58
C LEU A 129 -18.28 5.94 -10.83
N TYR A 130 -18.41 4.65 -10.52
CA TYR A 130 -19.69 3.95 -10.66
C TYR A 130 -20.76 4.56 -9.76
N ALA A 131 -20.41 4.91 -8.53
CA ALA A 131 -21.33 5.54 -7.60
C ALA A 131 -21.74 6.94 -8.08
N ASP A 132 -20.78 7.75 -8.51
CA ASP A 132 -21.03 9.13 -8.92
C ASP A 132 -21.85 9.21 -10.21
N LEU A 133 -21.61 8.31 -11.15
CA LEU A 133 -22.30 8.29 -12.44
C LEU A 133 -23.55 7.39 -12.45
N GLY A 134 -23.75 6.61 -11.41
CA GLY A 134 -24.86 5.66 -11.35
C GLY A 134 -24.74 4.52 -12.38
N ILE A 135 -23.53 4.06 -12.63
CA ILE A 135 -23.24 2.98 -13.59
C ILE A 135 -23.04 1.67 -12.86
N ASP A 136 -23.73 0.64 -13.33
CA ASP A 136 -23.50 -0.74 -12.89
C ASP A 136 -22.74 -1.48 -13.98
N PRO A 137 -21.45 -1.83 -13.76
CA PRO A 137 -20.65 -2.52 -14.77
C PRO A 137 -21.18 -3.93 -15.10
N GLY A 138 -21.98 -4.51 -14.22
CA GLY A 138 -22.58 -5.83 -14.44
C GLY A 138 -23.72 -5.86 -15.45
N GLU A 139 -24.21 -4.70 -15.88
CA GLU A 139 -25.29 -4.59 -16.84
C GLU A 139 -24.84 -4.55 -18.30
N TYR A 140 -23.55 -4.56 -18.57
CA TYR A 140 -23.01 -4.39 -19.92
C TYR A 140 -22.20 -5.58 -20.39
#